data_d005f815464d1420bffb41e3ae6b263e
#
_entry.id   d005f815464d1420bffb41e3ae6b263e
#
_cell.length_a   1.000
_cell.length_b   1.000
_cell.length_c   1.000
_cell.angle_alpha   90.00
_cell.angle_beta   90.00
_cell.angle_gamma   90.00
#
_symmetry.space_group_name_H-M   'P 1'
#
loop_
_entity.id
_entity.type
_entity.pdbx_description
1 polymer ?
#
loop_
_entity_poly.entity_id
_entity_poly.type
_entity_poly.pdbx_seq_one_letter_code
_entity_poly.pdbx_strand_id
1 'polypeptide(L)'
;MLKLGVNIDHVATLREARYRGRGFGEPDPIAAARICEAAGTHGITAHLREDRRHIQDRDVWKLRETVRTRLNLEMAIVPEIIAIALKLKPDIVCIVPERRLEVTTEGGLDVVASEKAITDTRKQMNDAGIEVSLFIAPDEKQIEASARTGTQFIELHTGRFAEEFQSGRESKDEGGRMEIEPSTLDPRPSTELGRLIDGAKQAHALGLKVNAGHGLNYVNLPALHCVPHLVELNIGHGIISRAVYVGLEKAVREMLAVMAEYPGTQ
;
A
#
# COMPACT_ATOMS: atom_id res chain seq x y z
N MET A 1 -6.28 1.16 -16.72
CA MET A 1 -5.02 0.43 -16.42
C MET A 1 -4.76 0.52 -14.93
N LEU A 2 -4.51 -0.60 -14.24
CA LEU A 2 -4.14 -0.66 -12.83
C LEU A 2 -2.73 -0.09 -12.64
N LYS A 3 -2.55 0.84 -11.69
CA LYS A 3 -1.28 1.50 -11.42
C LYS A 3 -0.47 0.76 -10.37
N LEU A 4 0.85 0.84 -10.44
CA LEU A 4 1.78 0.33 -9.43
C LEU A 4 2.43 1.49 -8.69
N GLY A 5 2.21 1.57 -7.37
CA GLY A 5 3.03 2.28 -6.42
C GLY A 5 4.04 1.33 -5.79
N VAL A 6 5.33 1.62 -5.88
CA VAL A 6 6.36 0.80 -5.23
C VAL A 6 6.70 1.41 -3.87
N ASN A 7 6.38 0.67 -2.80
CA ASN A 7 6.81 1.05 -1.46
C ASN A 7 8.28 0.66 -1.25
N ILE A 8 9.12 1.64 -0.93
CA ILE A 8 10.59 1.51 -0.82
C ILE A 8 11.07 1.40 0.64
N ASP A 9 10.19 1.26 1.62
CA ASP A 9 10.55 1.20 3.04
C ASP A 9 11.53 0.08 3.36
N HIS A 10 11.39 -1.09 2.73
CA HIS A 10 12.30 -2.20 2.97
C HIS A 10 13.72 -1.97 2.44
N VAL A 11 13.90 -1.09 1.45
CA VAL A 11 15.23 -0.61 1.04
C VAL A 11 15.86 0.18 2.20
N ALA A 12 15.08 1.10 2.79
CA ALA A 12 15.54 1.84 3.96
C ALA A 12 15.74 0.94 5.19
N THR A 13 14.86 -0.06 5.42
CA THR A 13 15.03 -1.05 6.49
C THR A 13 16.37 -1.77 6.37
N LEU A 14 16.74 -2.20 5.16
CA LEU A 14 18.04 -2.87 4.93
C LEU A 14 19.20 -1.93 5.18
N ARG A 15 19.12 -0.67 4.78
CA ARG A 15 20.11 0.36 5.12
C ARG A 15 20.24 0.53 6.63
N GLU A 16 19.13 0.72 7.34
CA GLU A 16 19.15 0.95 8.79
C GLU A 16 19.61 -0.28 9.59
N ALA A 17 19.50 -1.49 9.06
CA ALA A 17 20.07 -2.69 9.70
C ALA A 17 21.59 -2.58 9.89
N ARG A 18 22.30 -1.83 9.03
CA ARG A 18 23.75 -1.66 9.08
C ARG A 18 24.19 -0.26 9.50
N TYR A 19 23.44 0.78 9.09
CA TYR A 19 23.87 2.17 9.17
C TYR A 19 22.95 3.05 10.02
N ARG A 20 22.23 2.46 10.98
CA ARG A 20 21.29 3.16 11.86
C ARG A 20 21.93 4.40 12.48
N GLY A 21 21.22 5.54 12.40
CA GLY A 21 21.67 6.82 12.95
C GLY A 21 22.84 7.48 12.21
N ARG A 22 23.27 6.93 11.07
CA ARG A 22 24.29 7.54 10.21
C ARG A 22 23.64 8.35 9.09
N GLY A 23 24.29 9.43 8.69
CA GLY A 23 23.79 10.29 7.58
C GLY A 23 23.99 9.71 6.17
N PHE A 24 24.50 8.47 6.06
CA PHE A 24 24.83 7.77 4.81
C PHE A 24 24.56 6.27 4.97
N GLY A 25 24.61 5.54 3.88
CA GLY A 25 24.55 4.07 3.85
C GLY A 25 23.83 3.53 2.63
N GLU A 26 24.12 2.27 2.33
CA GLU A 26 23.52 1.48 1.26
C GLU A 26 22.59 0.41 1.86
N PRO A 27 21.53 0.01 1.14
CA PRO A 27 21.08 0.60 -0.13
C PRO A 27 20.40 1.97 0.07
N ASP A 28 20.49 2.84 -0.94
CA ASP A 28 19.89 4.18 -0.92
C ASP A 28 18.44 4.16 -1.45
N PRO A 29 17.42 4.56 -0.64
CA PRO A 29 16.03 4.61 -1.08
C PRO A 29 15.80 5.55 -2.29
N ILE A 30 16.60 6.61 -2.42
CA ILE A 30 16.46 7.56 -3.54
C ILE A 30 16.95 6.92 -4.85
N ALA A 31 18.07 6.20 -4.80
CA ALA A 31 18.53 5.42 -5.94
C ALA A 31 17.52 4.33 -6.33
N ALA A 32 16.93 3.65 -5.33
CA ALA A 32 15.89 2.66 -5.55
C ALA A 32 14.65 3.26 -6.23
N ALA A 33 14.18 4.43 -5.78
CA ALA A 33 13.06 5.14 -6.40
C ALA A 33 13.31 5.44 -7.88
N ARG A 34 14.51 5.91 -8.23
CA ARG A 34 14.91 6.16 -9.64
C ARG A 34 14.89 4.90 -10.50
N ILE A 35 15.37 3.78 -9.95
CA ILE A 35 15.34 2.48 -10.63
C ILE A 35 13.89 2.03 -10.85
N CYS A 36 13.03 2.17 -9.86
CA CYS A 36 11.60 1.85 -9.99
C CYS A 36 10.92 2.69 -11.07
N GLU A 37 11.17 4.01 -11.10
CA GLU A 37 10.63 4.90 -12.14
C GLU A 37 11.13 4.52 -13.53
N ALA A 38 12.43 4.23 -13.68
CA ALA A 38 13.01 3.76 -14.95
C ALA A 38 12.42 2.41 -15.41
N ALA A 39 12.00 1.56 -14.47
CA ALA A 39 11.32 0.30 -14.76
C ALA A 39 9.85 0.48 -15.18
N GLY A 40 9.26 1.67 -14.99
CA GLY A 40 7.89 2.01 -15.43
C GLY A 40 6.84 2.03 -14.32
N THR A 41 7.23 2.16 -13.04
CA THR A 41 6.27 2.35 -11.94
C THR A 41 5.48 3.65 -12.09
N HIS A 42 4.29 3.70 -11.53
CA HIS A 42 3.38 4.86 -11.60
C HIS A 42 3.48 5.78 -10.36
N GLY A 43 4.06 5.27 -9.29
CA GLY A 43 4.26 6.02 -8.06
C GLY A 43 5.32 5.38 -7.17
N ILE A 44 5.84 6.19 -6.24
CA ILE A 44 6.73 5.76 -5.17
C ILE A 44 6.02 6.01 -3.86
N THR A 45 5.98 4.99 -3.01
CA THR A 45 5.42 5.06 -1.66
C THR A 45 6.53 4.98 -0.63
N ALA A 46 6.49 5.83 0.37
CA ALA A 46 7.43 5.85 1.49
C ALA A 46 6.69 6.21 2.78
N HIS A 47 6.94 5.47 3.86
CA HIS A 47 6.33 5.68 5.15
C HIS A 47 7.28 6.40 6.10
N LEU A 48 7.01 7.68 6.39
CA LEU A 48 7.71 8.43 7.42
C LEU A 48 7.06 8.17 8.78
N ARG A 49 7.51 7.12 9.47
CA ARG A 49 7.00 6.76 10.80
C ARG A 49 7.45 7.76 11.88
N GLU A 50 6.66 7.89 12.95
CA GLU A 50 7.02 8.69 14.13
C GLU A 50 8.39 8.27 14.71
N ASP A 51 8.68 6.99 14.72
CA ASP A 51 9.92 6.44 15.31
C ASP A 51 11.13 6.39 14.34
N ARG A 52 10.95 6.80 13.08
CA ARG A 52 12.02 6.85 12.05
C ARG A 52 12.81 5.53 11.95
N ARG A 53 12.16 4.37 12.12
CA ARG A 53 12.86 3.07 12.13
C ARG A 53 13.48 2.68 10.78
N HIS A 54 13.04 3.28 9.68
CA HIS A 54 13.55 3.02 8.31
C HIS A 54 13.70 4.32 7.51
N ILE A 55 12.66 4.85 6.88
CA ILE A 55 12.69 6.14 6.18
C ILE A 55 12.99 7.26 7.17
N GLN A 56 13.91 8.14 6.79
CA GLN A 56 14.36 9.29 7.57
C GLN A 56 13.84 10.59 6.96
N ASP A 57 13.80 11.68 7.74
CA ASP A 57 13.36 12.99 7.22
C ASP A 57 14.11 13.40 5.97
N ARG A 58 15.43 13.21 5.92
CA ARG A 58 16.26 13.49 4.73
C ARG A 58 15.82 12.74 3.48
N ASP A 59 15.31 11.51 3.66
CA ASP A 59 14.89 10.68 2.53
C ASP A 59 13.64 11.25 1.87
N VAL A 60 12.64 11.65 2.65
CA VAL A 60 11.39 12.20 2.09
C VAL A 60 11.62 13.51 1.34
N TRP A 61 12.51 14.38 1.86
CA TRP A 61 12.89 15.60 1.14
C TRP A 61 13.59 15.30 -0.18
N LYS A 62 14.54 14.35 -0.16
CA LYS A 62 15.24 13.92 -1.38
C LYS A 62 14.32 13.22 -2.37
N LEU A 63 13.37 12.41 -1.90
CA LEU A 63 12.35 11.80 -2.75
C LEU A 63 11.49 12.87 -3.42
N ARG A 64 11.03 13.91 -2.68
CA ARG A 64 10.24 14.99 -3.29
C ARG A 64 11.00 15.74 -4.39
N GLU A 65 12.30 15.95 -4.22
CA GLU A 65 13.16 16.59 -5.23
C GLU A 65 13.37 15.71 -6.46
N THR A 66 13.35 14.38 -6.29
CA THR A 66 13.84 13.41 -7.27
C THR A 66 12.73 12.71 -8.03
N VAL A 67 11.66 12.29 -7.34
CA VAL A 67 10.54 11.52 -7.90
C VAL A 67 9.78 12.38 -8.91
N ARG A 68 9.54 11.81 -10.09
CA ARG A 68 8.83 12.44 -11.22
C ARG A 68 7.43 11.87 -11.43
N THR A 69 7.20 10.66 -10.95
CA THR A 69 5.89 10.03 -10.85
C THR A 69 5.16 10.53 -9.61
N ARG A 70 4.15 9.81 -9.14
CA ARG A 70 3.40 10.19 -7.93
C ARG A 70 4.17 9.83 -6.67
N LEU A 71 4.37 10.76 -5.75
CA LEU A 71 4.90 10.51 -4.42
C LEU A 71 3.74 10.31 -3.44
N ASN A 72 3.63 9.11 -2.89
CA ASN A 72 2.71 8.74 -1.83
C ASN A 72 3.46 8.70 -0.49
N LEU A 73 3.09 9.58 0.45
CA LEU A 73 3.63 9.59 1.80
C LEU A 73 2.68 8.87 2.75
N GLU A 74 3.07 7.71 3.25
CA GLU A 74 2.36 7.07 4.36
C GLU A 74 2.71 7.76 5.68
N MET A 75 1.70 8.04 6.51
CA MET A 75 1.87 8.83 7.73
C MET A 75 0.82 8.55 8.79
N ALA A 76 1.19 8.73 10.06
CA ALA A 76 0.24 8.82 11.17
C ALA A 76 -0.31 10.26 11.32
N ILE A 77 -1.49 10.39 11.99
CA ILE A 77 -2.09 11.68 12.33
C ILE A 77 -1.43 12.23 13.61
N VAL A 78 -0.20 12.73 13.46
CA VAL A 78 0.50 13.43 14.54
C VAL A 78 0.98 14.80 14.07
N PRO A 79 0.97 15.84 14.93
CA PRO A 79 1.25 17.22 14.51
C PRO A 79 2.58 17.40 13.78
N GLU A 80 3.62 16.69 14.22
CA GLU A 80 4.95 16.74 13.62
C GLU A 80 4.93 16.25 12.16
N ILE A 81 4.34 15.07 11.92
CA ILE A 81 4.30 14.49 10.58
C ILE A 81 3.35 15.26 9.65
N ILE A 82 2.22 15.74 10.18
CA ILE A 82 1.32 16.65 9.43
C ILE A 82 2.08 17.89 8.96
N ALA A 83 2.88 18.52 9.85
CA ALA A 83 3.66 19.70 9.50
C ALA A 83 4.73 19.40 8.43
N ILE A 84 5.34 18.22 8.48
CA ILE A 84 6.29 17.75 7.45
C ILE A 84 5.54 17.55 6.12
N ALA A 85 4.42 16.84 6.09
CA ALA A 85 3.64 16.57 4.89
C ALA A 85 3.18 17.88 4.21
N LEU A 86 2.69 18.86 4.97
CA LEU A 86 2.27 20.17 4.45
C LEU A 86 3.42 20.97 3.83
N LYS A 87 4.64 20.85 4.33
CA LYS A 87 5.83 21.49 3.76
C LYS A 87 6.38 20.70 2.56
N LEU A 88 6.39 19.38 2.65
CA LEU A 88 6.89 18.46 1.63
C LEU A 88 6.04 18.51 0.36
N LYS A 89 4.72 18.63 0.52
CA LYS A 89 3.71 18.59 -0.55
C LYS A 89 3.85 17.34 -1.43
N PRO A 90 3.70 16.13 -0.86
CA PRO A 90 3.58 14.94 -1.68
C PRO A 90 2.32 15.03 -2.54
N ASP A 91 2.20 14.21 -3.57
CA ASP A 91 1.01 14.20 -4.42
C ASP A 91 -0.20 13.62 -3.68
N ILE A 92 0.05 12.68 -2.77
CA ILE A 92 -0.95 12.05 -1.90
C ILE A 92 -0.32 11.69 -0.56
N VAL A 93 -1.11 11.74 0.50
CA VAL A 93 -0.80 11.08 1.77
C VAL A 93 -1.71 9.88 1.98
N CYS A 94 -1.16 8.77 2.48
CA CYS A 94 -1.94 7.65 2.97
C CYS A 94 -1.86 7.63 4.51
N ILE A 95 -3.00 7.82 5.16
CA ILE A 95 -3.07 7.79 6.62
C ILE A 95 -3.12 6.34 7.07
N VAL A 96 -2.12 5.94 7.87
CA VAL A 96 -1.94 4.58 8.36
C VAL A 96 -1.87 4.55 9.88
N PRO A 97 -2.28 3.45 10.55
CA PRO A 97 -2.14 3.31 11.99
C PRO A 97 -0.68 2.99 12.34
N GLU A 98 -0.14 3.63 13.38
CA GLU A 98 1.17 3.30 13.94
C GLU A 98 1.12 2.78 15.37
N ARG A 99 0.02 3.02 16.09
CA ARG A 99 -0.20 2.62 17.48
C ARG A 99 -1.35 1.62 17.55
N ARG A 100 -1.32 0.74 18.56
CA ARG A 100 -2.38 -0.26 18.75
C ARG A 100 -3.78 0.32 18.91
N LEU A 101 -3.91 1.52 19.48
CA LEU A 101 -5.21 2.20 19.66
C LEU A 101 -5.79 2.78 18.35
N GLU A 102 -4.99 2.87 17.30
CA GLU A 102 -5.37 3.38 15.99
C GLU A 102 -5.78 2.25 15.02
N VAL A 103 -5.60 1.00 15.44
CA VAL A 103 -5.75 -0.20 14.60
C VAL A 103 -7.06 -0.90 14.94
N THR A 104 -7.83 -1.25 13.91
CA THR A 104 -8.96 -2.18 14.07
C THR A 104 -8.46 -3.59 14.38
N THR A 105 -9.33 -4.47 14.84
CA THR A 105 -9.00 -5.90 15.05
C THR A 105 -8.51 -6.59 13.77
N GLU A 106 -8.70 -5.97 12.63
CA GLU A 106 -8.38 -6.48 11.29
C GLU A 106 -7.14 -5.85 10.66
N GLY A 107 -6.47 -4.93 11.36
CA GLY A 107 -5.15 -4.41 11.00
C GLY A 107 -5.14 -3.07 10.23
N GLY A 108 -6.30 -2.50 9.87
CA GLY A 108 -6.41 -1.17 9.26
C GLY A 108 -6.62 -0.05 10.28
N LEU A 109 -6.62 1.20 9.80
CA LEU A 109 -6.94 2.39 10.59
C LEU A 109 -8.40 2.34 11.09
N ASP A 110 -8.62 2.65 12.36
CA ASP A 110 -9.97 2.81 12.92
C ASP A 110 -10.53 4.20 12.60
N VAL A 111 -11.14 4.30 11.42
CA VAL A 111 -11.73 5.56 10.91
C VAL A 111 -12.95 5.94 11.73
N VAL A 112 -13.76 4.96 12.16
CA VAL A 112 -14.97 5.22 12.96
C VAL A 112 -14.62 5.93 14.26
N ALA A 113 -13.59 5.47 14.96
CA ALA A 113 -13.14 6.09 16.21
C ALA A 113 -12.42 7.43 15.99
N SER A 114 -11.85 7.66 14.80
CA SER A 114 -10.98 8.80 14.51
C SER A 114 -11.56 9.78 13.48
N GLU A 115 -12.84 9.67 13.11
CA GLU A 115 -13.49 10.37 11.99
C GLU A 115 -13.25 11.89 12.02
N LYS A 116 -13.36 12.53 13.19
CA LYS A 116 -13.12 13.97 13.33
C LYS A 116 -11.66 14.35 13.03
N ALA A 117 -10.70 13.66 13.64
CA ALA A 117 -9.27 13.95 13.46
C ALA A 117 -8.84 13.73 11.98
N ILE A 118 -9.35 12.66 11.35
CA ILE A 118 -9.13 12.37 9.94
C ILE A 118 -9.72 13.47 9.06
N THR A 119 -10.98 13.89 9.33
CA THR A 119 -11.63 14.96 8.57
C THR A 119 -10.86 16.27 8.66
N ASP A 120 -10.39 16.64 9.84
CA ASP A 120 -9.63 17.88 10.05
C ASP A 120 -8.26 17.81 9.35
N THR A 121 -7.58 16.66 9.42
CA THR A 121 -6.30 16.43 8.71
C THR A 121 -6.51 16.43 7.20
N ARG A 122 -7.53 15.75 6.69
CA ARG A 122 -7.86 15.75 5.25
C ARG A 122 -8.10 17.16 4.72
N LYS A 123 -8.83 18.01 5.44
CA LYS A 123 -9.04 19.41 5.05
C LYS A 123 -7.72 20.15 4.89
N GLN A 124 -6.82 20.06 5.88
CA GLN A 124 -5.50 20.69 5.82
C GLN A 124 -4.69 20.20 4.61
N MET A 125 -4.70 18.90 4.32
CA MET A 125 -4.00 18.32 3.18
C MET A 125 -4.60 18.80 1.85
N ASN A 126 -5.93 18.76 1.71
CA ASN A 126 -6.60 19.20 0.48
C ASN A 126 -6.43 20.72 0.24
N ASP A 127 -6.44 21.56 1.28
CA ASP A 127 -6.17 22.99 1.17
C ASP A 127 -4.74 23.27 0.68
N ALA A 128 -3.80 22.35 0.94
CA ALA A 128 -2.43 22.38 0.43
C ALA A 128 -2.27 21.73 -0.96
N GLY A 129 -3.35 21.21 -1.56
CA GLY A 129 -3.34 20.53 -2.85
C GLY A 129 -2.86 19.06 -2.79
N ILE A 130 -2.90 18.43 -1.61
CA ILE A 130 -2.47 17.05 -1.37
C ILE A 130 -3.71 16.16 -1.30
N GLU A 131 -3.79 15.09 -2.10
CA GLU A 131 -4.84 14.08 -2.00
C GLU A 131 -4.68 13.22 -0.74
N VAL A 132 -5.77 12.60 -0.27
CA VAL A 132 -5.76 11.76 0.94
C VAL A 132 -6.32 10.39 0.65
N SER A 133 -5.61 9.37 1.11
CA SER A 133 -6.01 7.96 1.18
C SER A 133 -6.07 7.52 2.64
N LEU A 134 -6.94 6.57 2.95
CA LEU A 134 -7.02 5.94 4.27
C LEU A 134 -6.75 4.44 4.14
N PHE A 135 -5.77 3.93 4.89
CA PHE A 135 -5.42 2.50 4.91
C PHE A 135 -6.35 1.75 5.88
N ILE A 136 -7.32 1.03 5.36
CA ILE A 136 -8.41 0.43 6.14
C ILE A 136 -8.59 -1.06 5.86
N ALA A 137 -9.14 -1.79 6.83
CA ALA A 137 -9.67 -3.12 6.58
C ALA A 137 -10.89 -3.05 5.63
N PRO A 138 -11.19 -4.12 4.87
CA PRO A 138 -12.39 -4.22 4.03
C PRO A 138 -13.65 -4.45 4.92
N ASP A 139 -13.96 -3.46 5.75
CA ASP A 139 -15.07 -3.45 6.69
C ASP A 139 -16.08 -2.37 6.31
N GLU A 140 -17.36 -2.73 6.25
CA GLU A 140 -18.45 -1.87 5.80
C GLU A 140 -18.48 -0.53 6.55
N LYS A 141 -18.33 -0.56 7.89
CA LYS A 141 -18.41 0.66 8.72
C LYS A 141 -17.19 1.55 8.53
N GLN A 142 -16.01 0.95 8.32
CA GLN A 142 -14.79 1.71 8.07
C GLN A 142 -14.85 2.40 6.69
N ILE A 143 -15.40 1.72 5.68
CA ILE A 143 -15.60 2.28 4.33
C ILE A 143 -16.61 3.44 4.35
N GLU A 144 -17.74 3.27 5.03
CA GLU A 144 -18.74 4.34 5.20
C GLU A 144 -18.18 5.54 5.95
N ALA A 145 -17.46 5.31 7.05
CA ALA A 145 -16.81 6.37 7.79
C ALA A 145 -15.76 7.09 6.91
N SER A 146 -14.99 6.36 6.11
CA SER A 146 -14.05 6.95 5.16
C SER A 146 -14.74 7.89 4.18
N ALA A 147 -15.86 7.49 3.62
CA ALA A 147 -16.65 8.34 2.72
C ALA A 147 -17.14 9.62 3.43
N ARG A 148 -17.60 9.50 4.69
CA ARG A 148 -18.05 10.68 5.47
C ARG A 148 -16.92 11.67 5.76
N THR A 149 -15.65 11.22 5.89
CA THR A 149 -14.52 12.14 6.04
C THR A 149 -14.27 13.01 4.81
N GLY A 150 -14.79 12.61 3.64
CA GLY A 150 -14.58 13.28 2.36
C GLY A 150 -13.20 13.01 1.75
N THR A 151 -12.54 11.92 2.15
CA THR A 151 -11.28 11.45 1.53
C THR A 151 -11.51 11.06 0.08
N GLN A 152 -10.47 11.15 -0.75
CA GLN A 152 -10.56 10.81 -2.17
C GLN A 152 -10.32 9.32 -2.44
N PHE A 153 -9.50 8.68 -1.58
CA PHE A 153 -9.09 7.30 -1.75
C PHE A 153 -9.24 6.52 -0.45
N ILE A 154 -9.41 5.23 -0.59
CA ILE A 154 -9.07 4.25 0.44
C ILE A 154 -8.03 3.29 -0.12
N GLU A 155 -7.24 2.70 0.77
CA GLU A 155 -6.38 1.56 0.47
C GLU A 155 -6.85 0.37 1.32
N LEU A 156 -7.38 -0.65 0.65
CA LEU A 156 -7.84 -1.87 1.29
C LEU A 156 -6.64 -2.71 1.75
N HIS A 157 -6.60 -3.02 3.05
CA HIS A 157 -5.58 -3.87 3.66
C HIS A 157 -5.73 -5.32 3.17
N THR A 158 -4.74 -5.81 2.43
CA THR A 158 -4.75 -7.17 1.86
C THR A 158 -3.93 -8.19 2.66
N GLY A 159 -3.45 -7.82 3.85
CA GLY A 159 -2.59 -8.70 4.66
C GLY A 159 -3.26 -10.02 5.05
N ARG A 160 -4.51 -9.97 5.54
CA ARG A 160 -5.27 -11.20 5.87
C ARG A 160 -5.53 -12.09 4.67
N PHE A 161 -5.85 -11.50 3.52
CA PHE A 161 -5.94 -12.24 2.26
C PHE A 161 -4.61 -12.94 1.93
N ALA A 162 -3.48 -12.26 2.09
CA ALA A 162 -2.16 -12.84 1.82
C ALA A 162 -1.84 -14.00 2.78
N GLU A 163 -2.20 -13.88 4.06
CA GLU A 163 -2.04 -14.93 5.07
C GLU A 163 -2.95 -16.13 4.78
N GLU A 164 -4.22 -15.89 4.48
CA GLU A 164 -5.19 -16.95 4.12
C GLU A 164 -4.74 -17.71 2.85
N PHE A 165 -4.28 -16.97 1.84
CA PHE A 165 -3.75 -17.53 0.60
C PHE A 165 -2.53 -18.44 0.86
N GLN A 166 -1.59 -18.00 1.71
CA GLN A 166 -0.40 -18.78 2.06
C GLN A 166 -0.79 -20.05 2.84
N SER A 167 -1.64 -19.93 3.85
CA SER A 167 -2.10 -21.07 4.68
C SER A 167 -2.85 -22.14 3.85
N GLY A 168 -3.66 -21.69 2.88
CA GLY A 168 -4.35 -22.58 1.94
C GLY A 168 -3.42 -23.36 1.01
N ARG A 169 -2.21 -22.82 0.74
CA ARG A 169 -1.16 -23.54 -0.02
C ARG A 169 -0.43 -24.58 0.81
N GLU A 170 -0.01 -24.21 2.02
CA GLU A 170 0.73 -25.11 2.92
C GLU A 170 -0.08 -26.38 3.24
N SER A 171 -1.40 -26.25 3.43
CA SER A 171 -2.28 -27.41 3.66
C SER A 171 -2.40 -28.36 2.44
N LYS A 172 -2.08 -27.93 1.23
CA LYS A 172 -2.08 -28.76 0.02
C LYS A 172 -0.73 -29.44 -0.23
N ASP A 173 0.36 -28.87 0.24
CA ASP A 173 1.71 -29.42 0.04
C ASP A 173 2.00 -30.66 0.89
N GLU A 174 1.27 -30.86 2.00
CA GLU A 174 1.36 -32.09 2.81
C GLU A 174 0.75 -33.32 2.14
N GLY A 175 0.08 -33.18 0.99
CA GLY A 175 -0.68 -34.24 0.29
C GLY A 175 -0.28 -34.58 -1.16
N GLY A 176 0.78 -34.02 -1.75
CA GLY A 176 1.27 -34.43 -3.09
C GLY A 176 1.11 -33.39 -4.19
N ARG A 177 1.95 -33.53 -5.17
CA ARG A 177 2.20 -32.82 -6.45
C ARG A 177 1.17 -31.76 -6.84
N MET A 178 1.60 -30.51 -6.87
CA MET A 178 0.81 -29.34 -7.23
C MET A 178 0.73 -29.21 -8.77
N GLU A 179 -0.45 -29.47 -9.34
CA GLU A 179 -0.85 -28.86 -10.61
C GLU A 179 -1.66 -27.61 -10.24
N ILE A 180 -1.22 -26.46 -10.74
CA ILE A 180 -1.92 -25.18 -10.53
C ILE A 180 -3.10 -25.15 -11.48
N GLU A 181 -4.26 -25.59 -11.01
CA GLU A 181 -5.53 -25.31 -11.68
C GLU A 181 -6.02 -23.91 -11.28
N PRO A 182 -6.17 -22.97 -12.20
CA PRO A 182 -6.64 -21.61 -11.89
C PRO A 182 -8.10 -21.52 -11.46
N SER A 183 -8.85 -22.63 -11.45
CA SER A 183 -10.31 -22.61 -11.46
C SER A 183 -11.02 -22.97 -10.15
N THR A 184 -10.34 -23.10 -9.02
CA THR A 184 -11.00 -23.52 -7.76
C THR A 184 -10.92 -22.50 -6.63
N LEU A 185 -10.88 -21.22 -6.94
CA LEU A 185 -11.23 -20.17 -5.97
C LEU A 185 -12.75 -20.03 -5.98
N ASP A 186 -13.43 -20.90 -5.22
CA ASP A 186 -14.83 -20.70 -4.86
C ASP A 186 -14.88 -19.48 -3.91
N PRO A 187 -15.39 -18.32 -4.33
CA PRO A 187 -15.48 -17.14 -3.48
C PRO A 187 -16.61 -17.36 -2.47
N ARG A 188 -16.33 -18.06 -1.38
CA ARG A 188 -17.27 -18.11 -0.28
C ARG A 188 -17.42 -16.72 0.32
N PRO A 189 -18.64 -16.29 0.70
CA PRO A 189 -18.89 -14.96 1.26
C PRO A 189 -18.12 -14.63 2.54
N SER A 190 -17.42 -15.60 3.12
CA SER A 190 -16.65 -15.50 4.35
C SER A 190 -15.13 -15.49 4.15
N THR A 191 -14.62 -15.50 2.89
CA THR A 191 -13.19 -15.40 2.62
C THR A 191 -12.74 -13.96 2.61
N GLU A 192 -11.48 -13.70 2.97
CA GLU A 192 -10.91 -12.33 2.88
C GLU A 192 -10.97 -11.78 1.46
N LEU A 193 -10.83 -12.63 0.44
CA LEU A 193 -11.02 -12.22 -0.95
C LEU A 193 -12.45 -11.74 -1.24
N GLY A 194 -13.47 -12.45 -0.71
CA GLY A 194 -14.88 -12.01 -0.81
C GLY A 194 -15.09 -10.64 -0.17
N ARG A 195 -14.52 -10.41 1.02
CA ARG A 195 -14.58 -9.12 1.71
C ARG A 195 -13.92 -7.99 0.92
N LEU A 196 -12.78 -8.25 0.27
CA LEU A 196 -12.12 -7.29 -0.61
C LEU A 196 -12.99 -6.93 -1.82
N ILE A 197 -13.65 -7.93 -2.43
CA ILE A 197 -14.58 -7.71 -3.55
C ILE A 197 -15.76 -6.83 -3.13
N ASP A 198 -16.41 -7.17 -2.01
CA ASP A 198 -17.59 -6.44 -1.53
C ASP A 198 -17.20 -5.03 -1.05
N GLY A 199 -16.09 -4.90 -0.34
CA GLY A 199 -15.56 -3.61 0.09
C GLY A 199 -15.17 -2.70 -1.07
N ALA A 200 -14.58 -3.23 -2.13
CA ALA A 200 -14.25 -2.46 -3.33
C ALA A 200 -15.52 -1.94 -4.04
N LYS A 201 -16.55 -2.79 -4.16
CA LYS A 201 -17.86 -2.39 -4.72
C LYS A 201 -18.52 -1.29 -3.90
N GLN A 202 -18.57 -1.46 -2.57
CA GLN A 202 -19.14 -0.49 -1.65
C GLN A 202 -18.41 0.85 -1.72
N ALA A 203 -17.08 0.84 -1.65
CA ALA A 203 -16.28 2.04 -1.73
C ALA A 203 -16.50 2.80 -3.04
N HIS A 204 -16.53 2.08 -4.16
CA HIS A 204 -16.81 2.66 -5.47
C HIS A 204 -18.22 3.28 -5.54
N ALA A 205 -19.24 2.59 -5.00
CA ALA A 205 -20.60 3.11 -4.94
C ALA A 205 -20.72 4.39 -4.08
N LEU A 206 -19.85 4.55 -3.08
CA LEU A 206 -19.75 5.75 -2.26
C LEU A 206 -18.87 6.86 -2.88
N GLY A 207 -18.35 6.66 -4.10
CA GLY A 207 -17.54 7.64 -4.83
C GLY A 207 -16.06 7.65 -4.44
N LEU A 208 -15.59 6.67 -3.66
CA LEU A 208 -14.18 6.53 -3.30
C LEU A 208 -13.40 5.83 -4.43
N LYS A 209 -12.16 6.25 -4.63
CA LYS A 209 -11.20 5.51 -5.45
C LYS A 209 -10.53 4.43 -4.59
N VAL A 210 -10.41 3.23 -5.13
CA VAL A 210 -9.98 2.05 -4.38
C VAL A 210 -8.56 1.67 -4.74
N ASN A 211 -7.65 1.80 -3.79
CA ASN A 211 -6.32 1.22 -3.82
C ASN A 211 -6.32 -0.06 -2.97
N ALA A 212 -5.28 -0.90 -3.11
CA ALA A 212 -5.05 -2.03 -2.24
C ALA A 212 -3.55 -2.25 -2.02
N GLY A 213 -3.20 -2.80 -0.86
CA GLY A 213 -1.80 -3.02 -0.51
C GLY A 213 -1.62 -3.87 0.72
N HIS A 214 -0.36 -4.16 1.01
CA HIS A 214 0.15 -4.99 2.10
C HIS A 214 0.06 -6.50 1.86
N GLY A 215 1.21 -7.19 1.87
CA GLY A 215 1.29 -8.64 1.73
C GLY A 215 1.20 -9.17 0.30
N LEU A 216 0.98 -8.30 -0.71
CA LEU A 216 0.91 -8.71 -2.11
C LEU A 216 2.27 -9.10 -2.66
N ASN A 217 2.27 -10.15 -3.50
CA ASN A 217 3.44 -10.69 -4.16
C ASN A 217 3.06 -11.31 -5.53
N TYR A 218 4.04 -11.81 -6.26
CA TYR A 218 3.88 -12.37 -7.61
C TYR A 218 2.97 -13.61 -7.68
N VAL A 219 2.75 -14.28 -6.54
CA VAL A 219 2.01 -15.55 -6.48
C VAL A 219 0.55 -15.33 -6.08
N ASN A 220 0.28 -14.41 -5.14
CA ASN A 220 -1.07 -14.15 -4.66
C ASN A 220 -1.80 -13.05 -5.46
N LEU A 221 -1.06 -12.18 -6.16
CA LEU A 221 -1.64 -11.08 -6.93
C LEU A 221 -2.64 -11.53 -8.02
N PRO A 222 -2.40 -12.62 -8.80
CA PRO A 222 -3.38 -13.07 -9.78
C PRO A 222 -4.77 -13.37 -9.19
N ALA A 223 -4.83 -13.87 -7.95
CA ALA A 223 -6.12 -14.09 -7.27
C ALA A 223 -6.86 -12.78 -6.93
N LEU A 224 -6.13 -11.66 -6.77
CA LEU A 224 -6.73 -10.34 -6.53
C LEU A 224 -7.38 -9.75 -7.79
N HIS A 225 -7.11 -10.28 -8.99
CA HIS A 225 -7.63 -9.74 -10.25
C HIS A 225 -9.17 -9.78 -10.35
N CYS A 226 -9.86 -10.54 -9.50
CA CYS A 226 -11.31 -10.54 -9.41
C CYS A 226 -11.89 -9.41 -8.55
N VAL A 227 -11.05 -8.65 -7.82
CA VAL A 227 -11.50 -7.48 -7.04
C VAL A 227 -11.75 -6.32 -8.01
N PRO A 228 -12.99 -5.80 -8.11
CA PRO A 228 -13.32 -4.76 -9.07
C PRO A 228 -12.85 -3.38 -8.61
N HIS A 229 -12.84 -2.41 -9.52
CA HIS A 229 -12.63 -0.98 -9.24
C HIS A 229 -11.27 -0.60 -8.66
N LEU A 230 -10.28 -1.50 -8.67
CA LEU A 230 -8.92 -1.16 -8.23
C LEU A 230 -8.26 -0.16 -9.18
N VAL A 231 -7.71 0.92 -8.64
CA VAL A 231 -7.00 1.95 -9.40
C VAL A 231 -5.49 1.90 -9.21
N GLU A 232 -5.02 1.49 -8.02
CA GLU A 232 -3.58 1.41 -7.72
C GLU A 232 -3.31 0.30 -6.70
N LEU A 233 -2.18 -0.38 -6.85
CA LEU A 233 -1.64 -1.31 -5.86
C LEU A 233 -0.35 -0.74 -5.29
N ASN A 234 -0.23 -0.67 -3.95
CA ASN A 234 0.99 -0.29 -3.25
C ASN A 234 1.70 -1.54 -2.75
N ILE A 235 2.83 -1.87 -3.37
CA ILE A 235 3.56 -3.13 -3.10
C ILE A 235 5.00 -2.82 -2.71
N GLY A 236 5.40 -3.26 -1.51
CA GLY A 236 6.74 -3.08 -0.98
C GLY A 236 7.50 -4.41 -0.87
N HIS A 237 7.27 -5.14 0.22
CA HIS A 237 8.06 -6.34 0.58
C HIS A 237 8.19 -7.35 -0.56
N GLY A 238 7.11 -7.67 -1.28
CA GLY A 238 7.14 -8.65 -2.37
C GLY A 238 8.13 -8.28 -3.48
N ILE A 239 8.16 -6.99 -3.87
CA ILE A 239 9.08 -6.49 -4.90
C ILE A 239 10.52 -6.45 -4.37
N ILE A 240 10.75 -5.94 -3.16
CA ILE A 240 12.10 -5.83 -2.61
C ILE A 240 12.70 -7.21 -2.32
N SER A 241 11.91 -8.15 -1.81
CA SER A 241 12.32 -9.55 -1.64
C SER A 241 12.73 -10.19 -2.97
N ARG A 242 11.93 -10.02 -4.02
CA ARG A 242 12.27 -10.51 -5.37
C ARG A 242 13.56 -9.87 -5.89
N ALA A 243 13.72 -8.55 -5.64
CA ALA A 243 14.88 -7.79 -6.09
C ALA A 243 16.23 -8.31 -5.55
N VAL A 244 16.23 -8.96 -4.38
CA VAL A 244 17.43 -9.61 -3.81
C VAL A 244 18.00 -10.68 -4.75
N TYR A 245 17.14 -11.35 -5.51
CA TYR A 245 17.55 -12.43 -6.42
C TYR A 245 17.76 -11.98 -7.87
N VAL A 246 17.01 -10.97 -8.32
CA VAL A 246 16.96 -10.63 -9.76
C VAL A 246 17.35 -9.18 -10.09
N GLY A 247 17.56 -8.36 -9.07
CA GLY A 247 17.73 -6.91 -9.18
C GLY A 247 16.39 -6.16 -9.22
N LEU A 248 16.40 -4.90 -8.77
CA LEU A 248 15.18 -4.12 -8.54
C LEU A 248 14.43 -3.81 -9.83
N GLU A 249 15.13 -3.41 -10.88
CA GLU A 249 14.50 -3.09 -12.19
C GLU A 249 13.71 -4.29 -12.72
N LYS A 250 14.30 -5.48 -12.72
CA LYS A 250 13.64 -6.69 -13.20
C LYS A 250 12.47 -7.08 -12.31
N ALA A 251 12.61 -6.97 -10.97
CA ALA A 251 11.53 -7.25 -10.04
C ALA A 251 10.31 -6.34 -10.32
N VAL A 252 10.52 -5.03 -10.53
CA VAL A 252 9.42 -4.10 -10.87
C VAL A 252 8.77 -4.47 -12.21
N ARG A 253 9.55 -4.76 -13.25
CA ARG A 253 9.02 -5.16 -14.56
C ARG A 253 8.20 -6.45 -14.50
N GLU A 254 8.67 -7.46 -13.74
CA GLU A 254 7.93 -8.69 -13.49
C GLU A 254 6.60 -8.43 -12.77
N MET A 255 6.57 -7.53 -11.80
CA MET A 255 5.33 -7.14 -11.11
C MET A 255 4.35 -6.43 -12.04
N LEU A 256 4.83 -5.49 -12.86
CA LEU A 256 4.01 -4.81 -13.86
C LEU A 256 3.42 -5.80 -14.88
N ALA A 257 4.18 -6.84 -15.26
CA ALA A 257 3.67 -7.88 -16.16
C ALA A 257 2.51 -8.67 -15.54
N VAL A 258 2.61 -9.06 -14.26
CA VAL A 258 1.49 -9.71 -13.54
C VAL A 258 0.29 -8.77 -13.46
N MET A 259 0.49 -7.50 -13.15
CA MET A 259 -0.60 -6.50 -13.05
C MET A 259 -1.27 -6.22 -14.40
N ALA A 260 -0.57 -6.39 -15.51
CA ALA A 260 -1.13 -6.16 -16.85
C ALA A 260 -2.28 -7.12 -17.20
N GLU A 261 -2.36 -8.27 -16.50
CA GLU A 261 -3.45 -9.24 -16.64
C GLU A 261 -4.74 -8.82 -15.93
N TYR A 262 -4.71 -7.75 -15.12
CA TYR A 262 -5.91 -7.23 -14.46
C TYR A 262 -6.94 -6.75 -15.50
N PRO A 263 -8.17 -7.30 -15.50
CA PRO A 263 -9.15 -7.07 -16.56
C PRO A 263 -9.68 -5.62 -16.62
N GLY A 264 -9.34 -4.80 -15.61
CA GLY A 264 -9.90 -3.47 -15.50
C GLY A 264 -11.35 -3.48 -14.99
N THR A 265 -11.91 -2.30 -14.78
CA THR A 265 -13.33 -2.14 -14.48
C THR A 265 -14.11 -2.23 -15.80
N GLN A 266 -14.87 -3.30 -15.98
CA GLN A 266 -16.00 -3.29 -16.93
C GLN A 266 -17.17 -2.56 -16.32
#